data_6ab882211d10708a4f57558a1597fe38
#
_entry.id   6ab882211d10708a4f57558a1597fe38
#
_cell.length_a   1.000
_cell.length_b   1.000
_cell.length_c   1.000
_cell.angle_alpha   90.00
_cell.angle_beta   90.00
_cell.angle_gamma   90.00
#
_symmetry.space_group_name_H-M   'P 1'
#
loop_
_entity.id
_entity.type
_entity.pdbx_description
1 polymer ?
#
loop_
_entity_poly.entity_id
_entity_poly.type
_entity_poly.pdbx_seq_one_letter_code
_entity_poly.pdbx_strand_id
1 'polypeptide(L)'
;MAFLQLPTHRLHYRLDGTEGRPWLTFCNSLGTDLHMWDVQLEALAPHYRILRYDRRGHGYSESPPGPYSVADLGQDVIALWDGLQIARSDFCGLSIGGLTGQWLGLNVPQRLRRLVVCATAQKIGSADTWATRIEQVRHDGLPVLIDATLQRWFTPHFALSHAQRLDMIAAAFVSTSPDGYIACCQAVADADFRGALDALEVPLLGIAGDDDPVCPPTDLRDIAYAVPDGQYAQVPGRHICNLESPAAFNDVLLGFLQAE
;
A
#
# COMPACT_ATOMS: atom_id res chain seq x y z
N MET A 1 -10.40 0.92 -18.98
CA MET A 1 -9.05 0.81 -18.35
C MET A 1 -8.27 2.01 -18.82
N ALA A 2 -7.65 2.74 -17.91
CA ALA A 2 -6.81 3.90 -18.24
C ALA A 2 -5.34 3.58 -17.92
N PHE A 3 -4.44 4.10 -18.76
CA PHE A 3 -3.01 3.88 -18.62
C PHE A 3 -2.26 5.20 -18.77
N LEU A 4 -1.22 5.37 -17.97
CA LEU A 4 -0.24 6.42 -18.13
C LEU A 4 1.07 5.82 -18.67
N GLN A 5 1.56 6.35 -19.79
CA GLN A 5 2.86 5.96 -20.35
C GLN A 5 3.96 6.72 -19.63
N LEU A 6 4.88 6.00 -19.00
CA LEU A 6 6.13 6.51 -18.47
C LEU A 6 7.28 6.19 -19.43
N PRO A 7 8.47 6.76 -19.26
CA PRO A 7 9.61 6.49 -20.16
C PRO A 7 10.00 5.01 -20.26
N THR A 8 9.84 4.25 -19.20
CA THR A 8 10.29 2.85 -19.10
C THR A 8 9.17 1.82 -19.07
N HIS A 9 7.96 2.22 -18.71
CA HIS A 9 6.83 1.30 -18.53
C HIS A 9 5.50 2.06 -18.50
N ARG A 10 4.42 1.30 -18.54
CA ARG A 10 3.06 1.82 -18.51
C ARG A 10 2.37 1.42 -17.21
N LEU A 11 1.72 2.39 -16.55
CA LEU A 11 0.96 2.17 -15.33
C LEU A 11 -0.54 2.18 -15.61
N HIS A 12 -1.24 1.15 -15.14
CA HIS A 12 -2.69 1.08 -15.11
C HIS A 12 -3.23 1.85 -13.90
N TYR A 13 -4.26 2.66 -14.12
CA TYR A 13 -4.92 3.39 -13.04
C TYR A 13 -6.43 3.51 -13.25
N ARG A 14 -7.13 3.86 -12.18
CA ARG A 14 -8.55 4.22 -12.17
C ARG A 14 -8.76 5.52 -11.40
N LEU A 15 -9.72 6.30 -11.88
CA LEU A 15 -10.19 7.50 -11.22
C LEU A 15 -11.64 7.27 -10.78
N ASP A 16 -11.86 7.35 -9.47
CA ASP A 16 -13.17 7.19 -8.85
C ASP A 16 -13.55 8.47 -8.10
N GLY A 17 -14.76 8.51 -7.55
CA GLY A 17 -15.22 9.61 -6.72
C GLY A 17 -15.61 10.87 -7.48
N THR A 18 -15.83 11.95 -6.74
CA THR A 18 -16.47 13.16 -7.22
C THR A 18 -15.44 14.16 -7.76
N GLU A 19 -15.65 14.66 -8.97
CA GLU A 19 -14.82 15.73 -9.56
C GLU A 19 -14.85 17.00 -8.72
N GLY A 20 -13.73 17.72 -8.67
CA GLY A 20 -13.58 18.96 -7.89
C GLY A 20 -13.38 18.74 -6.39
N ARG A 21 -13.47 17.50 -5.91
CA ARG A 21 -13.13 17.15 -4.52
C ARG A 21 -11.62 17.03 -4.34
N PRO A 22 -11.11 17.14 -3.11
CA PRO A 22 -9.71 16.86 -2.81
C PRO A 22 -9.26 15.49 -3.32
N TRP A 23 -8.00 15.37 -3.73
CA TRP A 23 -7.45 14.11 -4.20
C TRP A 23 -7.05 13.20 -3.05
N LEU A 24 -7.34 11.92 -3.21
CA LEU A 24 -6.84 10.81 -2.38
C LEU A 24 -6.23 9.75 -3.28
N THR A 25 -4.96 9.43 -3.05
CA THR A 25 -4.23 8.38 -3.78
C THR A 25 -4.07 7.15 -2.92
N PHE A 26 -4.49 5.98 -3.42
CA PHE A 26 -4.28 4.70 -2.77
C PHE A 26 -3.10 3.94 -3.37
N CYS A 27 -2.27 3.35 -2.50
CA CYS A 27 -1.12 2.54 -2.87
C CYS A 27 -1.21 1.14 -2.22
N ASN A 28 -1.19 0.10 -3.05
CA ASN A 28 -1.53 -1.28 -2.72
C ASN A 28 -0.45 -1.99 -1.87
N SER A 29 -0.79 -3.16 -1.29
CA SER A 29 0.16 -4.11 -0.72
C SER A 29 0.93 -4.87 -1.81
N LEU A 30 2.01 -5.56 -1.42
CA LEU A 30 2.77 -6.46 -2.30
C LEU A 30 1.89 -7.66 -2.71
N GLY A 31 1.83 -7.97 -4.00
CA GLY A 31 1.03 -9.07 -4.52
C GLY A 31 -0.47 -8.77 -4.61
N THR A 32 -0.87 -7.49 -4.49
CA THR A 32 -2.25 -7.05 -4.70
C THR A 32 -2.34 -6.04 -5.84
N ASP A 33 -3.53 -5.80 -6.34
CA ASP A 33 -3.84 -4.80 -7.34
C ASP A 33 -4.74 -3.69 -6.76
N LEU A 34 -5.15 -2.74 -7.59
CA LEU A 34 -5.98 -1.60 -7.20
C LEU A 34 -7.37 -1.99 -6.63
N HIS A 35 -7.84 -3.23 -6.90
CA HIS A 35 -9.12 -3.72 -6.41
C HIS A 35 -9.14 -4.01 -4.91
N MET A 36 -7.97 -4.08 -4.25
CA MET A 36 -7.94 -4.16 -2.78
C MET A 36 -8.60 -2.96 -2.08
N TRP A 37 -8.84 -1.86 -2.81
CA TRP A 37 -9.47 -0.64 -2.30
C TRP A 37 -10.94 -0.46 -2.73
N ASP A 38 -11.54 -1.44 -3.42
CA ASP A 38 -12.92 -1.32 -3.92
C ASP A 38 -13.93 -1.08 -2.79
N VAL A 39 -13.72 -1.71 -1.62
CA VAL A 39 -14.63 -1.61 -0.46
C VAL A 39 -14.56 -0.26 0.26
N GLN A 40 -13.55 0.56 -0.01
CA GLN A 40 -13.42 1.91 0.52
C GLN A 40 -14.21 2.95 -0.30
N LEU A 41 -14.54 2.63 -1.55
CA LEU A 41 -15.10 3.61 -2.49
C LEU A 41 -16.45 4.15 -2.05
N GLU A 42 -17.34 3.31 -1.54
CA GLU A 42 -18.68 3.75 -1.12
C GLU A 42 -18.61 4.86 -0.07
N ALA A 43 -17.71 4.73 0.91
CA ALA A 43 -17.55 5.71 1.97
C ALA A 43 -16.78 6.97 1.53
N LEU A 44 -15.79 6.81 0.62
CA LEU A 44 -14.84 7.89 0.32
C LEU A 44 -15.19 8.69 -0.95
N ALA A 45 -15.83 8.07 -1.94
CA ALA A 45 -16.14 8.70 -3.22
C ALA A 45 -17.03 9.98 -3.13
N PRO A 46 -17.93 10.14 -2.15
CA PRO A 46 -18.64 11.41 -1.97
C PRO A 46 -17.75 12.59 -1.54
N HIS A 47 -16.61 12.30 -0.91
CA HIS A 47 -15.74 13.28 -0.28
C HIS A 47 -14.46 13.56 -1.05
N TYR A 48 -14.00 12.61 -1.88
CA TYR A 48 -12.71 12.65 -2.57
C TYR A 48 -12.82 12.38 -4.06
N ARG A 49 -11.88 12.93 -4.82
CA ARG A 49 -11.48 12.41 -6.12
C ARG A 49 -10.37 11.40 -5.87
N ILE A 50 -10.56 10.13 -6.26
CA ILE A 50 -9.73 9.00 -5.83
C ILE A 50 -8.90 8.51 -7.01
N LEU A 51 -7.58 8.44 -6.82
CA LEU A 51 -6.64 7.77 -7.71
C LEU A 51 -6.27 6.41 -7.09
N ARG A 52 -6.55 5.34 -7.81
CA ARG A 52 -6.07 3.98 -7.53
C ARG A 52 -5.24 3.49 -8.70
N TYR A 53 -4.15 2.82 -8.46
CA TYR A 53 -3.28 2.35 -9.52
C TYR A 53 -2.67 1.00 -9.19
N ASP A 54 -2.32 0.25 -10.23
CA ASP A 54 -1.48 -0.93 -10.09
C ASP A 54 -0.02 -0.49 -10.10
N ARG A 55 0.72 -0.90 -9.06
CA ARG A 55 2.16 -0.67 -8.99
C ARG A 55 2.86 -1.36 -10.17
N ARG A 56 4.03 -0.84 -10.60
CA ARG A 56 4.90 -1.56 -11.55
C ARG A 56 5.04 -3.03 -11.14
N GLY A 57 4.94 -3.95 -12.10
CA GLY A 57 5.02 -5.38 -11.88
C GLY A 57 3.77 -6.04 -11.28
N HIS A 58 2.66 -5.31 -11.10
CA HIS A 58 1.41 -5.82 -10.52
C HIS A 58 0.20 -5.45 -11.38
N GLY A 59 -0.87 -6.22 -11.25
CA GLY A 59 -2.12 -6.00 -11.94
C GLY A 59 -1.94 -5.87 -13.44
N TYR A 60 -2.47 -4.79 -14.03
CA TYR A 60 -2.33 -4.49 -15.46
C TYR A 60 -1.18 -3.54 -15.79
N SER A 61 -0.39 -3.11 -14.79
CA SER A 61 0.83 -2.34 -15.01
C SER A 61 1.96 -3.21 -15.56
N GLU A 62 2.81 -2.61 -16.40
CA GLU A 62 3.96 -3.31 -16.93
C GLU A 62 5.03 -3.56 -15.87
N SER A 63 5.87 -4.57 -16.13
CA SER A 63 6.97 -5.00 -15.27
C SER A 63 8.30 -4.65 -15.93
N PRO A 64 8.83 -3.41 -15.74
CA PRO A 64 10.17 -3.08 -16.23
C PRO A 64 11.22 -3.94 -15.52
N PRO A 65 12.43 -4.12 -16.11
CA PRO A 65 13.49 -4.86 -15.44
C PRO A 65 13.81 -4.29 -14.04
N GLY A 66 13.97 -5.18 -13.05
CA GLY A 66 14.43 -4.84 -11.71
C GLY A 66 15.95 -4.80 -11.55
N PRO A 67 16.46 -4.65 -10.31
CA PRO A 67 15.70 -4.52 -9.08
C PRO A 67 14.97 -3.18 -8.96
N TYR A 68 13.92 -3.10 -8.12
CA TYR A 68 13.28 -1.84 -7.79
C TYR A 68 13.71 -1.35 -6.40
N SER A 69 13.60 -0.05 -6.20
CA SER A 69 13.72 0.61 -4.89
C SER A 69 12.40 1.27 -4.50
N VAL A 70 12.23 1.61 -3.22
CA VAL A 70 11.06 2.41 -2.79
C VAL A 70 11.06 3.79 -3.44
N ALA A 71 12.23 4.33 -3.77
CA ALA A 71 12.35 5.56 -4.54
C ALA A 71 11.73 5.43 -5.94
N ASP A 72 11.97 4.32 -6.65
CA ASP A 72 11.32 4.05 -7.95
C ASP A 72 9.80 4.00 -7.83
N LEU A 73 9.29 3.37 -6.76
CA LEU A 73 7.85 3.30 -6.50
C LEU A 73 7.25 4.67 -6.17
N GLY A 74 7.98 5.50 -5.43
CA GLY A 74 7.60 6.89 -5.15
C GLY A 74 7.61 7.77 -6.40
N GLN A 75 8.61 7.61 -7.28
CA GLN A 75 8.69 8.33 -8.56
C GLN A 75 7.53 7.96 -9.49
N ASP A 76 7.05 6.71 -9.48
CA ASP A 76 5.84 6.33 -10.21
C ASP A 76 4.60 7.10 -9.75
N VAL A 77 4.45 7.28 -8.44
CA VAL A 77 3.35 8.08 -7.88
C VAL A 77 3.45 9.54 -8.32
N ILE A 78 4.64 10.13 -8.27
CA ILE A 78 4.88 11.49 -8.72
C ILE A 78 4.55 11.62 -10.21
N ALA A 79 4.98 10.68 -11.04
CA ALA A 79 4.70 10.66 -12.48
C ALA A 79 3.19 10.54 -12.78
N LEU A 80 2.45 9.72 -12.00
CA LEU A 80 0.99 9.66 -12.08
C LEU A 80 0.35 11.00 -11.70
N TRP A 81 0.80 11.63 -10.62
CA TRP A 81 0.29 12.94 -10.21
C TRP A 81 0.56 14.02 -11.26
N ASP A 82 1.76 14.03 -11.84
CA ASP A 82 2.12 15.01 -12.89
C ASP A 82 1.33 14.79 -14.17
N GLY A 83 1.23 13.53 -14.63
CA GLY A 83 0.47 13.18 -15.84
C GLY A 83 -1.03 13.43 -15.72
N LEU A 84 -1.57 13.35 -14.50
CA LEU A 84 -2.98 13.63 -14.20
C LEU A 84 -3.22 15.05 -13.66
N GLN A 85 -2.19 15.91 -13.65
CA GLN A 85 -2.25 17.28 -13.17
C GLN A 85 -2.72 17.41 -11.71
N ILE A 86 -2.36 16.43 -10.87
CA ILE A 86 -2.65 16.42 -9.43
C ILE A 86 -1.53 17.16 -8.72
N ALA A 87 -1.77 18.43 -8.38
CA ALA A 87 -0.77 19.25 -7.70
C ALA A 87 -0.46 18.76 -6.28
N ARG A 88 -1.49 18.30 -5.56
CA ARG A 88 -1.40 17.83 -4.17
C ARG A 88 -2.48 16.79 -3.87
N SER A 89 -2.14 15.75 -3.12
CA SER A 89 -3.06 14.64 -2.76
C SER A 89 -2.92 14.27 -1.29
N ASP A 90 -3.99 13.75 -0.69
CA ASP A 90 -3.85 12.84 0.44
C ASP A 90 -3.33 11.50 -0.09
N PHE A 91 -2.60 10.77 0.73
CA PHE A 91 -2.05 9.48 0.34
C PHE A 91 -2.34 8.43 1.41
N CYS A 92 -2.82 7.27 0.98
CA CYS A 92 -3.04 6.11 1.84
C CYS A 92 -2.36 4.89 1.24
N GLY A 93 -1.36 4.35 1.93
CA GLY A 93 -0.59 3.20 1.45
C GLY A 93 -0.54 2.07 2.47
N LEU A 94 -0.73 0.82 2.00
CA LEU A 94 -0.68 -0.37 2.84
C LEU A 94 0.59 -1.19 2.58
N SER A 95 1.30 -1.59 3.67
CA SER A 95 2.49 -2.44 3.59
C SER A 95 3.61 -1.77 2.78
N ILE A 96 4.06 -2.34 1.66
CA ILE A 96 4.99 -1.66 0.72
C ILE A 96 4.43 -0.32 0.22
N GLY A 97 3.11 -0.18 0.13
CA GLY A 97 2.46 1.11 -0.13
C GLY A 97 2.70 2.12 0.99
N GLY A 98 2.76 1.66 2.24
CA GLY A 98 3.13 2.47 3.39
C GLY A 98 4.60 2.88 3.38
N LEU A 99 5.52 2.01 2.95
CA LEU A 99 6.93 2.38 2.70
C LEU A 99 7.04 3.45 1.60
N THR A 100 6.26 3.28 0.51
CA THR A 100 6.17 4.29 -0.56
C THR A 100 5.67 5.64 -0.01
N GLY A 101 4.67 5.62 0.88
CA GLY A 101 4.16 6.82 1.56
C GLY A 101 5.20 7.50 2.45
N GLN A 102 5.97 6.74 3.23
CA GLN A 102 7.07 7.26 4.05
C GLN A 102 8.13 7.94 3.16
N TRP A 103 8.49 7.32 2.03
CA TRP A 103 9.43 7.92 1.07
C TRP A 103 8.87 9.22 0.49
N LEU A 104 7.60 9.24 0.08
CA LEU A 104 6.96 10.46 -0.45
C LEU A 104 6.94 11.58 0.59
N GLY A 105 6.59 11.28 1.84
CA GLY A 105 6.57 12.25 2.93
C GLY A 105 7.92 12.89 3.21
N LEU A 106 9.00 12.12 3.08
CA LEU A 106 10.37 12.61 3.28
C LEU A 106 10.94 13.37 2.08
N ASN A 107 10.55 13.02 0.84
CA ASN A 107 11.19 13.55 -0.36
C ASN A 107 10.37 14.62 -1.09
N VAL A 108 9.03 14.57 -0.99
CA VAL A 108 8.13 15.51 -1.67
C VAL A 108 6.95 15.94 -0.76
N PRO A 109 7.19 16.38 0.48
CA PRO A 109 6.14 16.71 1.45
C PRO A 109 5.15 17.75 0.91
N GLN A 110 5.61 18.68 0.06
CA GLN A 110 4.78 19.70 -0.58
C GLN A 110 3.69 19.13 -1.50
N ARG A 111 3.82 17.87 -1.94
CA ARG A 111 2.81 17.17 -2.78
C ARG A 111 1.76 16.44 -1.95
N LEU A 112 1.95 16.35 -0.63
CA LEU A 112 1.05 15.68 0.30
C LEU A 112 0.28 16.68 1.17
N ARG A 113 -1.01 16.42 1.39
CA ARG A 113 -1.81 17.13 2.39
C ARG A 113 -1.76 16.37 3.72
N ARG A 114 -2.06 15.08 3.68
CA ARG A 114 -2.01 14.13 4.78
C ARG A 114 -1.47 12.79 4.28
N LEU A 115 -0.79 12.08 5.15
CA LEU A 115 -0.22 10.77 4.87
C LEU A 115 -0.85 9.72 5.80
N VAL A 116 -1.41 8.67 5.23
CA VAL A 116 -1.88 7.50 5.97
C VAL A 116 -1.05 6.29 5.57
N VAL A 117 -0.45 5.64 6.54
CA VAL A 117 0.33 4.41 6.35
C VAL A 117 -0.33 3.27 7.15
N CYS A 118 -0.60 2.16 6.46
CA CYS A 118 -1.38 1.06 7.03
C CYS A 118 -0.55 -0.23 7.02
N ALA A 119 -0.65 -1.04 8.07
CA ALA A 119 -0.05 -2.37 8.12
C ALA A 119 1.39 -2.39 7.55
N THR A 120 2.24 -1.51 8.03
CA THR A 120 3.62 -1.28 7.56
C THR A 120 4.57 -1.07 8.73
N ALA A 121 5.85 -0.87 8.45
CA ALA A 121 6.89 -0.59 9.43
C ALA A 121 7.89 0.43 8.88
N GLN A 122 8.77 0.95 9.72
CA GLN A 122 9.94 1.71 9.26
C GLN A 122 10.91 0.81 8.46
N LYS A 123 10.92 -0.49 8.80
CA LYS A 123 11.63 -1.56 8.09
C LYS A 123 10.82 -2.85 8.20
N ILE A 124 10.43 -3.44 7.08
CA ILE A 124 9.63 -4.67 7.06
C ILE A 124 10.55 -5.89 6.91
N GLY A 125 10.57 -6.74 7.94
CA GLY A 125 11.35 -7.99 7.93
C GLY A 125 12.87 -7.78 7.90
N SER A 126 13.59 -8.81 7.50
CA SER A 126 15.05 -8.80 7.38
C SER A 126 15.50 -9.09 5.94
N ALA A 127 16.74 -8.74 5.60
CA ALA A 127 17.34 -9.05 4.31
C ALA A 127 17.27 -10.56 4.01
N ASP A 128 17.54 -11.41 5.01
CA ASP A 128 17.54 -12.87 4.85
C ASP A 128 16.15 -13.43 4.57
N THR A 129 15.10 -12.89 5.25
CA THR A 129 13.72 -13.34 5.00
C THR A 129 13.25 -12.95 3.60
N TRP A 130 13.63 -11.79 3.11
CA TRP A 130 13.31 -11.36 1.76
C TRP A 130 14.14 -12.11 0.70
N ALA A 131 15.42 -12.37 0.94
CA ALA A 131 16.26 -13.18 0.05
C ALA A 131 15.67 -14.60 -0.10
N THR A 132 15.29 -15.25 1.01
CA THR A 132 14.62 -16.56 0.99
C THR A 132 13.34 -16.53 0.16
N ARG A 133 12.50 -15.50 0.35
CA ARG A 133 11.25 -15.34 -0.40
C ARG A 133 11.50 -15.12 -1.90
N ILE A 134 12.49 -14.33 -2.27
CA ILE A 134 12.89 -14.10 -3.65
C ILE A 134 13.33 -15.40 -4.31
N GLU A 135 14.20 -16.19 -3.66
CA GLU A 135 14.66 -17.48 -4.19
C GLU A 135 13.50 -18.48 -4.33
N GLN A 136 12.58 -18.51 -3.37
CA GLN A 136 11.41 -19.36 -3.43
C GLN A 136 10.52 -19.02 -4.62
N VAL A 137 10.26 -17.73 -4.88
CA VAL A 137 9.47 -17.30 -6.06
C VAL A 137 10.21 -17.58 -7.36
N ARG A 138 11.54 -17.40 -7.39
CA ARG A 138 12.37 -17.67 -8.57
C ARG A 138 12.35 -19.14 -8.97
N HIS A 139 12.34 -20.04 -7.98
CA HIS A 139 12.37 -21.48 -8.20
C HIS A 139 10.97 -22.08 -8.43
N ASP A 140 9.99 -21.70 -7.58
CA ASP A 140 8.69 -22.38 -7.50
C ASP A 140 7.52 -21.52 -8.01
N GLY A 141 7.76 -20.22 -8.29
CA GLY A 141 6.72 -19.28 -8.67
C GLY A 141 5.88 -18.78 -7.49
N LEU A 142 4.91 -17.92 -7.79
CA LEU A 142 4.03 -17.32 -6.76
C LEU A 142 3.04 -18.30 -6.10
N PRO A 143 2.54 -19.35 -6.78
CA PRO A 143 1.56 -20.26 -6.17
C PRO A 143 2.01 -20.87 -4.84
N VAL A 144 3.30 -21.14 -4.67
CA VAL A 144 3.85 -21.77 -3.45
C VAL A 144 3.67 -20.87 -2.20
N LEU A 145 3.50 -19.57 -2.39
CA LEU A 145 3.38 -18.61 -1.30
C LEU A 145 1.93 -18.40 -0.82
N ILE A 146 0.91 -18.86 -1.59
CA ILE A 146 -0.46 -18.38 -1.43
C ILE A 146 -1.05 -18.71 -0.07
N ASP A 147 -0.97 -19.96 0.38
CA ASP A 147 -1.58 -20.40 1.63
C ASP A 147 -1.01 -19.65 2.83
N ALA A 148 0.33 -19.58 2.93
CA ALA A 148 1.01 -18.86 3.99
C ALA A 148 0.77 -17.34 3.93
N THR A 149 0.53 -16.80 2.74
CA THR A 149 0.21 -15.39 2.55
C THR A 149 -1.20 -15.09 3.03
N LEU A 150 -2.20 -15.85 2.60
CA LEU A 150 -3.59 -15.65 3.02
C LEU A 150 -3.76 -15.82 4.54
N GLN A 151 -3.06 -16.80 5.15
CA GLN A 151 -3.07 -16.98 6.61
C GLN A 151 -2.49 -15.78 7.38
N ARG A 152 -1.54 -15.06 6.81
CA ARG A 152 -0.99 -13.83 7.43
C ARG A 152 -1.86 -12.61 7.13
N TRP A 153 -2.56 -12.60 6.01
CA TRP A 153 -3.35 -11.45 5.57
C TRP A 153 -4.71 -11.35 6.25
N PHE A 154 -5.32 -12.51 6.59
CA PHE A 154 -6.69 -12.58 7.09
C PHE A 154 -6.81 -13.49 8.30
N THR A 155 -7.71 -13.16 9.21
CA THR A 155 -8.05 -14.04 10.35
C THR A 155 -8.75 -15.31 9.84
N PRO A 156 -8.66 -16.43 10.60
CA PRO A 156 -9.39 -17.65 10.26
C PRO A 156 -10.90 -17.44 10.17
N HIS A 157 -11.46 -16.55 10.98
CA HIS A 157 -12.89 -16.19 10.94
C HIS A 157 -13.27 -15.56 9.60
N PHE A 158 -12.48 -14.56 9.14
CA PHE A 158 -12.73 -13.92 7.85
C PHE A 158 -12.57 -14.92 6.69
N ALA A 159 -11.55 -15.77 6.75
CA ALA A 159 -11.29 -16.77 5.71
C ALA A 159 -12.47 -17.74 5.55
N LEU A 160 -13.06 -18.20 6.65
CA LEU A 160 -14.21 -19.11 6.62
C LEU A 160 -15.49 -18.44 6.08
N SER A 161 -15.72 -17.17 6.44
CA SER A 161 -16.93 -16.44 6.06
C SER A 161 -16.89 -15.80 4.67
N HIS A 162 -15.70 -15.66 4.06
CA HIS A 162 -15.46 -14.95 2.80
C HIS A 162 -14.64 -15.77 1.79
N ALA A 163 -14.80 -17.10 1.75
CA ALA A 163 -13.99 -18.01 0.92
C ALA A 163 -13.91 -17.56 -0.55
N GLN A 164 -15.04 -17.21 -1.18
CA GLN A 164 -15.06 -16.75 -2.57
C GLN A 164 -14.22 -15.49 -2.78
N ARG A 165 -14.19 -14.56 -1.82
CA ARG A 165 -13.34 -13.36 -1.89
C ARG A 165 -11.86 -13.73 -1.79
N LEU A 166 -11.52 -14.69 -0.91
CA LEU A 166 -10.14 -15.17 -0.81
C LEU A 166 -9.68 -15.84 -2.10
N ASP A 167 -10.55 -16.62 -2.77
CA ASP A 167 -10.23 -17.23 -4.07
C ASP A 167 -9.90 -16.18 -5.14
N MET A 168 -10.65 -15.07 -5.17
CA MET A 168 -10.37 -13.95 -6.07
C MET A 168 -9.03 -13.26 -5.76
N ILE A 169 -8.74 -13.04 -4.47
CA ILE A 169 -7.48 -12.45 -4.01
C ILE A 169 -6.30 -13.38 -4.34
N ALA A 170 -6.47 -14.70 -4.12
CA ALA A 170 -5.48 -15.70 -4.47
C ALA A 170 -5.18 -15.71 -5.97
N ALA A 171 -6.23 -15.68 -6.80
CA ALA A 171 -6.08 -15.62 -8.26
C ALA A 171 -5.34 -14.35 -8.72
N ALA A 172 -5.67 -13.18 -8.15
CA ALA A 172 -4.97 -11.92 -8.43
C ALA A 172 -3.49 -11.99 -8.01
N PHE A 173 -3.20 -12.53 -6.81
CA PHE A 173 -1.83 -12.73 -6.32
C PHE A 173 -1.02 -13.61 -7.28
N VAL A 174 -1.53 -14.76 -7.66
CA VAL A 174 -0.84 -15.73 -8.53
C VAL A 174 -0.65 -15.18 -9.95
N SER A 175 -1.55 -14.31 -10.42
CA SER A 175 -1.44 -13.66 -11.74
C SER A 175 -0.41 -12.52 -11.78
N THR A 176 0.14 -12.10 -10.66
CA THR A 176 1.19 -11.07 -10.60
C THR A 176 2.45 -11.54 -11.35
N SER A 177 3.14 -10.63 -12.03
CA SER A 177 4.43 -10.94 -12.68
C SER A 177 5.44 -11.44 -11.64
N PRO A 178 6.00 -12.66 -11.76
CA PRO A 178 7.02 -13.14 -10.82
C PRO A 178 8.23 -12.21 -10.75
N ASP A 179 8.71 -11.70 -11.88
CA ASP A 179 9.85 -10.77 -11.94
C ASP A 179 9.51 -9.44 -11.27
N GLY A 180 8.31 -8.90 -11.52
CA GLY A 180 7.83 -7.69 -10.87
C GLY A 180 7.66 -7.85 -9.35
N TYR A 181 7.15 -9.00 -8.93
CA TYR A 181 7.02 -9.35 -7.51
C TYR A 181 8.40 -9.44 -6.83
N ILE A 182 9.35 -10.16 -7.44
CA ILE A 182 10.74 -10.28 -6.96
C ILE A 182 11.40 -8.90 -6.85
N ALA A 183 11.27 -8.07 -7.88
CA ALA A 183 11.84 -6.73 -7.87
C ALA A 183 11.23 -5.83 -6.78
N CYS A 184 9.92 -5.98 -6.49
CA CYS A 184 9.28 -5.31 -5.35
C CYS A 184 9.73 -5.89 -4.00
N CYS A 185 9.99 -7.21 -3.89
CA CYS A 185 10.59 -7.79 -2.68
C CYS A 185 11.94 -7.16 -2.37
N GLN A 186 12.75 -6.88 -3.40
CA GLN A 186 14.03 -6.19 -3.23
C GLN A 186 13.83 -4.77 -2.69
N ALA A 187 12.85 -4.03 -3.24
CA ALA A 187 12.52 -2.70 -2.74
C ALA A 187 12.15 -2.69 -1.25
N VAL A 188 11.42 -3.72 -0.78
CA VAL A 188 11.07 -3.87 0.64
C VAL A 188 12.28 -4.26 1.47
N ALA A 189 13.12 -5.19 0.98
CA ALA A 189 14.32 -5.64 1.69
C ALA A 189 15.30 -4.50 1.99
N ASP A 190 15.44 -3.58 1.04
CA ASP A 190 16.39 -2.46 1.10
C ASP A 190 15.83 -1.23 1.83
N ALA A 191 14.49 -1.13 1.97
CA ALA A 191 13.87 0.00 2.64
C ALA A 191 14.18 0.02 4.14
N ASP A 192 14.67 1.16 4.62
CA ASP A 192 14.91 1.40 6.04
C ASP A 192 14.73 2.90 6.37
N PHE A 193 13.66 3.22 7.06
CA PHE A 193 13.31 4.59 7.47
C PHE A 193 13.56 4.85 8.95
N ARG A 194 14.19 3.92 9.66
CA ARG A 194 14.51 4.09 11.08
C ARG A 194 15.45 5.27 11.29
N GLY A 195 15.05 6.17 12.18
CA GLY A 195 15.81 7.39 12.48
C GLY A 195 15.69 8.48 11.40
N ALA A 196 14.73 8.38 10.46
CA ALA A 196 14.50 9.40 9.44
C ALA A 196 13.11 10.07 9.55
N LEU A 197 12.16 9.45 10.26
CA LEU A 197 10.77 9.92 10.26
C LEU A 197 10.53 11.15 11.14
N ASP A 198 11.46 11.53 11.98
CA ASP A 198 11.44 12.81 12.72
C ASP A 198 11.53 14.06 11.81
N ALA A 199 12.03 13.86 10.58
CA ALA A 199 12.06 14.89 9.54
C ALA A 199 10.76 14.96 8.69
N LEU A 200 9.76 14.11 8.96
CA LEU A 200 8.51 14.10 8.20
C LEU A 200 7.57 15.21 8.74
N GLU A 201 7.34 16.24 7.92
CA GLU A 201 6.55 17.43 8.28
C GLU A 201 5.06 17.31 7.95
N VAL A 202 4.65 16.21 7.26
CA VAL A 202 3.26 16.01 6.86
C VAL A 202 2.49 15.32 7.99
N PRO A 203 1.26 15.75 8.34
CA PRO A 203 0.43 15.04 9.30
C PRO A 203 0.28 13.57 8.90
N LEU A 204 0.58 12.64 9.81
CA LEU A 204 0.60 11.21 9.55
C LEU A 204 -0.35 10.44 10.46
N LEU A 205 -1.11 9.50 9.88
CA LEU A 205 -1.84 8.47 10.62
C LEU A 205 -1.27 7.09 10.30
N GLY A 206 -0.89 6.34 11.34
CA GLY A 206 -0.61 4.92 11.26
C GLY A 206 -1.85 4.09 11.60
N ILE A 207 -2.31 3.21 10.70
CA ILE A 207 -3.43 2.29 10.95
C ILE A 207 -2.89 0.85 11.00
N ALA A 208 -3.09 0.17 12.12
CA ALA A 208 -2.71 -1.23 12.31
C ALA A 208 -3.93 -2.16 12.32
N GLY A 209 -3.79 -3.36 11.76
CA GLY A 209 -4.65 -4.48 12.11
C GLY A 209 -4.23 -5.02 13.49
N ASP A 210 -5.20 -5.33 14.37
CA ASP A 210 -4.93 -5.69 15.77
C ASP A 210 -4.28 -7.08 15.95
N ASP A 211 -4.41 -7.95 14.94
CA ASP A 211 -3.80 -9.30 14.86
C ASP A 211 -2.82 -9.43 13.67
N ASP A 212 -2.21 -8.32 13.21
CA ASP A 212 -1.27 -8.37 12.07
C ASP A 212 0.06 -9.06 12.45
N PRO A 213 0.36 -10.25 11.90
CA PRO A 213 1.62 -10.95 12.17
C PRO A 213 2.77 -10.50 11.25
N VAL A 214 2.51 -9.66 10.25
CA VAL A 214 3.50 -9.20 9.26
C VAL A 214 4.14 -7.89 9.73
N CYS A 215 3.29 -6.92 10.07
CA CYS A 215 3.66 -5.63 10.66
C CYS A 215 2.83 -5.43 11.92
N PRO A 216 3.30 -5.95 13.07
CA PRO A 216 2.56 -5.85 14.33
C PRO A 216 2.14 -4.42 14.68
N PRO A 217 1.08 -4.22 15.46
CA PRO A 217 0.62 -2.89 15.87
C PRO A 217 1.69 -1.98 16.46
N THR A 218 2.72 -2.57 17.08
CA THR A 218 3.90 -1.83 17.60
C THR A 218 4.63 -1.07 16.51
N ASP A 219 4.76 -1.65 15.31
CA ASP A 219 5.50 -1.00 14.21
C ASP A 219 4.83 0.30 13.77
N LEU A 220 3.49 0.30 13.67
CA LEU A 220 2.71 1.50 13.31
C LEU A 220 2.73 2.54 14.43
N ARG A 221 2.73 2.08 15.68
CA ARG A 221 2.86 2.95 16.86
C ARG A 221 4.23 3.63 16.87
N ASP A 222 5.28 2.89 16.56
CA ASP A 222 6.65 3.42 16.47
C ASP A 222 6.79 4.45 15.33
N ILE A 223 6.13 4.23 14.19
CA ILE A 223 6.04 5.23 13.11
C ILE A 223 5.34 6.50 13.63
N ALA A 224 4.15 6.35 14.22
CA ALA A 224 3.37 7.49 14.69
C ALA A 224 4.12 8.31 15.77
N TYR A 225 4.85 7.66 16.65
CA TYR A 225 5.65 8.34 17.67
C TYR A 225 6.92 8.99 17.13
N ALA A 226 7.46 8.51 16.03
CA ALA A 226 8.64 9.10 15.39
C ALA A 226 8.31 10.37 14.60
N VAL A 227 7.07 10.55 14.14
CA VAL A 227 6.64 11.70 13.34
C VAL A 227 6.10 12.80 14.25
N PRO A 228 6.52 14.08 14.09
CA PRO A 228 6.07 15.19 14.94
C PRO A 228 4.55 15.37 15.04
N ASP A 229 3.82 15.23 13.92
CA ASP A 229 2.35 15.24 13.86
C ASP A 229 1.82 13.84 13.51
N GLY A 230 2.24 12.87 14.31
CA GLY A 230 1.91 11.47 14.14
C GLY A 230 0.75 11.01 15.01
N GLN A 231 -0.22 10.33 14.42
CA GLN A 231 -1.36 9.72 15.08
C GLN A 231 -1.37 8.21 14.84
N TYR A 232 -1.93 7.46 15.76
CA TYR A 232 -2.04 6.00 15.69
C TYR A 232 -3.48 5.55 15.90
N ALA A 233 -3.92 4.60 15.09
CA ALA A 233 -5.19 3.91 15.26
C ALA A 233 -5.03 2.41 15.01
N GLN A 234 -5.97 1.64 15.53
CA GLN A 234 -6.01 0.19 15.40
C GLN A 234 -7.43 -0.23 15.00
N VAL A 235 -7.52 -1.18 14.07
CA VAL A 235 -8.79 -1.73 13.61
C VAL A 235 -8.74 -3.26 13.73
N PRO A 236 -9.88 -3.95 13.87
CA PRO A 236 -9.89 -5.40 13.90
C PRO A 236 -9.32 -6.01 12.60
N GLY A 237 -8.59 -7.13 12.72
CA GLY A 237 -8.11 -7.89 11.57
C GLY A 237 -6.60 -7.97 11.47
N ARG A 238 -6.16 -8.66 10.42
CA ARG A 238 -4.75 -8.90 10.13
C ARG A 238 -4.18 -7.88 9.15
N HIS A 239 -3.23 -8.34 8.31
CA HIS A 239 -2.43 -7.47 7.45
C HIS A 239 -3.25 -6.67 6.42
N ILE A 240 -4.31 -7.26 5.83
CA ILE A 240 -5.19 -6.56 4.89
C ILE A 240 -6.46 -6.10 5.63
N CYS A 241 -6.27 -5.37 6.72
CA CYS A 241 -7.33 -4.93 7.64
C CYS A 241 -8.39 -4.03 6.97
N ASN A 242 -8.05 -3.32 5.90
CA ASN A 242 -9.00 -2.53 5.11
C ASN A 242 -10.07 -3.40 4.41
N LEU A 243 -9.73 -4.64 4.03
CA LEU A 243 -10.67 -5.61 3.47
C LEU A 243 -11.41 -6.40 4.55
N GLU A 244 -10.73 -6.68 5.65
CA GLU A 244 -11.27 -7.49 6.74
C GLU A 244 -12.28 -6.73 7.59
N SER A 245 -12.02 -5.44 7.86
CA SER A 245 -12.87 -4.56 8.67
C SER A 245 -13.11 -3.21 7.98
N PRO A 246 -13.78 -3.19 6.81
CA PRO A 246 -13.88 -2.00 5.99
C PRO A 246 -14.59 -0.83 6.67
N ALA A 247 -15.63 -1.06 7.50
CA ALA A 247 -16.33 0.00 8.18
C ALA A 247 -15.42 0.71 9.20
N ALA A 248 -14.78 -0.05 10.11
CA ALA A 248 -13.87 0.50 11.10
C ALA A 248 -12.67 1.21 10.46
N PHE A 249 -12.12 0.62 9.37
CA PHE A 249 -11.04 1.24 8.62
C PHE A 249 -11.46 2.57 7.99
N ASN A 250 -12.63 2.61 7.35
CA ASN A 250 -13.15 3.82 6.70
C ASN A 250 -13.45 4.93 7.73
N ASP A 251 -14.02 4.60 8.88
CA ASP A 251 -14.31 5.57 9.95
C ASP A 251 -13.03 6.24 10.45
N VAL A 252 -11.98 5.45 10.72
CA VAL A 252 -10.67 5.94 11.15
C VAL A 252 -10.02 6.79 10.06
N LEU A 253 -10.03 6.30 8.82
CA LEU A 253 -9.44 7.00 7.67
C LEU A 253 -10.13 8.34 7.42
N LEU A 254 -11.46 8.37 7.34
CA LEU A 254 -12.23 9.59 7.13
C LEU A 254 -12.07 10.59 8.27
N GLY A 255 -12.08 10.11 9.52
CA GLY A 255 -11.90 10.94 10.71
C GLY A 255 -10.58 11.73 10.65
N PHE A 256 -9.49 11.09 10.24
CA PHE A 256 -8.20 11.76 10.07
C PHE A 256 -8.13 12.66 8.84
N LEU A 257 -8.61 12.18 7.69
CA LEU A 257 -8.52 12.94 6.43
C LEU A 257 -9.39 14.20 6.42
N GLN A 258 -10.43 14.27 7.25
CA GLN A 258 -11.37 15.39 7.36
C GLN A 258 -11.13 16.26 8.60
N ALA A 259 -10.18 15.92 9.46
CA ALA A 259 -9.80 16.78 10.60
C ALA A 259 -9.38 18.19 10.11
N GLU A 260 -9.76 19.23 10.86
CA GLU A 260 -9.42 20.63 10.56
C GLU A 260 -7.93 20.94 10.81
#